data_776ec1e3099869a7dc9f2fa4f031954e
#
_entry.id   776ec1e3099869a7dc9f2fa4f031954e
#
_cell.length_a   1.000
_cell.length_b   1.000
_cell.length_c   1.000
_cell.angle_alpha   90.00
_cell.angle_beta   90.00
_cell.angle_gamma   90.00
#
_symmetry.space_group_name_H-M   'P 1'
#
loop_
_entity.id
_entity.type
_entity.pdbx_description
1 polymer ?
#
loop_
_entity_poly.entity_id
_entity_poly.type
_entity_poly.pdbx_seq_one_letter_code
_entity_poly.pdbx_strand_id
1 'polypeptide(L)'
;MTFKSLTPVALALVLSACQSTGMSDSKAEQINHVSQPVYVLEYQSAARFKAESDNLALAFSRYCEQADLDTDKLKTQWHQTMTAWMALQGQERGPAAALEQSWNVQFWPDKKNTTGRKMASLVHQDREWTAEQIAQQSVTVQGLGALEWMLYDPKSPLTSAPKSACQSALGISQNLADKAALIESAWQQNPWKTMDDATWESEYVALLSNQLEHAMSKMTRPLANVGQPRPYFSESWRSKTSMLNLKANVEAMQALYLASLDGQLRERNLVELADRVKTQYANLVDTWPAEPSLFDMLQTKEGYRDALSQYNKLDQLKYLLHEEVAVALGVVLGFNSSDGD
;
A
#
# COMPACT_ATOMS: atom_id res chain seq x y z
N MET A 1 -38.14 36.70 78.97
CA MET A 1 -38.71 36.39 77.63
C MET A 1 -38.00 37.30 76.68
N THR A 2 -36.98 36.81 76.03
CA THR A 2 -36.11 37.57 75.15
C THR A 2 -36.09 36.91 73.76
N PHE A 3 -36.71 37.58 72.85
CA PHE A 3 -36.67 37.20 71.43
C PHE A 3 -35.27 37.51 70.80
N LYS A 4 -34.61 36.49 70.29
CA LYS A 4 -33.40 36.66 69.51
C LYS A 4 -33.80 36.70 68.04
N SER A 5 -33.48 37.81 67.42
CA SER A 5 -33.61 38.03 65.97
C SER A 5 -32.58 37.23 65.19
N LEU A 6 -33.01 36.43 64.17
CA LEU A 6 -32.19 35.76 63.18
C LEU A 6 -32.01 36.69 62.03
N THR A 7 -30.76 37.06 61.75
CA THR A 7 -30.33 37.72 60.51
C THR A 7 -30.06 36.72 59.44
N PRO A 8 -30.55 36.88 58.19
CA PRO A 8 -30.18 35.99 57.12
C PRO A 8 -28.82 36.41 56.53
N VAL A 9 -27.89 35.44 56.47
CA VAL A 9 -26.63 35.56 55.78
C VAL A 9 -26.91 35.36 54.31
N ALA A 10 -26.72 36.42 53.47
CA ALA A 10 -26.75 36.34 52.03
C ALA A 10 -25.45 35.72 51.55
N LEU A 11 -25.55 34.49 51.00
CA LEU A 11 -24.45 33.79 50.35
C LEU A 11 -24.27 34.36 48.93
N ALA A 12 -23.29 35.23 48.73
CA ALA A 12 -22.91 35.73 47.41
C ALA A 12 -22.15 34.63 46.66
N LEU A 13 -22.81 34.00 45.70
CA LEU A 13 -22.19 33.12 44.69
C LEU A 13 -21.34 33.97 43.75
N VAL A 14 -20.02 33.95 43.94
CA VAL A 14 -19.06 34.48 42.95
C VAL A 14 -18.98 33.49 41.80
N LEU A 15 -19.66 33.79 40.74
CA LEU A 15 -19.48 33.14 39.42
C LEU A 15 -18.11 33.56 38.87
N SER A 16 -17.09 32.75 39.12
CA SER A 16 -15.82 32.84 38.37
C SER A 16 -16.09 32.45 36.94
N ALA A 17 -16.31 33.43 36.07
CA ALA A 17 -16.25 33.24 34.66
C ALA A 17 -14.79 32.91 34.29
N CYS A 18 -14.51 31.62 34.05
CA CYS A 18 -13.32 31.25 33.32
C CYS A 18 -13.42 31.87 31.93
N GLN A 19 -12.75 33.00 31.74
CA GLN A 19 -12.39 33.45 30.39
C GLN A 19 -11.43 32.36 29.85
N SER A 20 -11.99 31.46 29.05
CA SER A 20 -11.21 30.70 28.09
C SER A 20 -10.56 31.72 27.18
N THR A 21 -9.28 31.95 27.39
CA THR A 21 -8.41 32.58 26.35
C THR A 21 -8.67 31.84 25.08
N GLY A 22 -9.25 32.54 24.10
CA GLY A 22 -9.50 32.04 22.78
C GLY A 22 -8.19 31.47 22.22
N MET A 23 -8.08 30.15 22.26
CA MET A 23 -7.36 29.46 21.21
C MET A 23 -8.08 29.90 19.93
N SER A 24 -7.42 30.72 19.15
CA SER A 24 -7.83 30.97 17.79
C SER A 24 -8.01 29.59 17.17
N ASP A 25 -9.23 29.14 16.99
CA ASP A 25 -9.56 28.19 15.96
C ASP A 25 -9.00 28.81 14.67
N SER A 26 -7.75 28.49 14.36
CA SER A 26 -7.35 28.40 12.99
C SER A 26 -8.26 27.31 12.43
N LYS A 27 -9.46 27.70 11.99
CA LYS A 27 -10.19 26.96 10.99
C LYS A 27 -9.17 26.78 9.91
N ALA A 28 -8.52 25.58 9.89
CA ALA A 28 -7.91 25.08 8.71
C ALA A 28 -9.01 25.27 7.67
N GLU A 29 -8.83 26.20 6.76
CA GLU A 29 -9.67 26.36 5.61
C GLU A 29 -9.79 24.97 5.02
N GLN A 30 -10.93 24.31 5.24
CA GLN A 30 -11.26 23.08 4.53
C GLN A 30 -11.36 23.52 3.08
N ILE A 31 -10.22 23.44 2.42
CA ILE A 31 -10.17 23.63 0.98
C ILE A 31 -10.98 22.47 0.45
N ASN A 32 -12.24 22.74 0.07
CA ASN A 32 -13.15 21.80 -0.58
C ASN A 32 -12.69 21.57 -2.02
N HIS A 33 -11.44 21.12 -2.17
CA HIS A 33 -10.93 20.76 -3.48
C HIS A 33 -11.52 19.39 -3.88
N VAL A 34 -11.86 19.23 -5.15
CA VAL A 34 -12.46 18.00 -5.70
C VAL A 34 -11.60 16.73 -5.48
N SER A 35 -10.29 16.89 -5.23
CA SER A 35 -9.38 15.79 -4.87
C SER A 35 -9.53 15.29 -3.43
N GLN A 36 -10.25 16.01 -2.56
CA GLN A 36 -10.26 15.73 -1.12
C GLN A 36 -10.69 14.29 -0.77
N PRO A 37 -11.72 13.69 -1.39
CA PRO A 37 -12.09 12.30 -1.08
C PRO A 37 -10.97 11.29 -1.42
N VAL A 38 -10.27 11.49 -2.53
CA VAL A 38 -9.14 10.65 -2.96
C VAL A 38 -7.95 10.85 -2.03
N TYR A 39 -7.62 12.10 -1.72
CA TYR A 39 -6.55 12.42 -0.76
C TYR A 39 -6.76 11.75 0.60
N VAL A 40 -7.98 11.75 1.13
CA VAL A 40 -8.28 11.12 2.42
C VAL A 40 -8.01 9.61 2.36
N LEU A 41 -8.38 8.92 1.28
CA LEU A 41 -8.07 7.50 1.11
C LEU A 41 -6.57 7.23 1.03
N GLU A 42 -5.84 8.04 0.27
CA GLU A 42 -4.39 7.90 0.11
C GLU A 42 -3.65 8.13 1.43
N TYR A 43 -4.02 9.19 2.16
CA TYR A 43 -3.48 9.45 3.49
C TYR A 43 -3.78 8.30 4.47
N GLN A 44 -5.00 7.77 4.48
CA GLN A 44 -5.37 6.63 5.32
C GLN A 44 -4.58 5.37 4.95
N SER A 45 -4.34 5.15 3.64
CA SER A 45 -3.52 4.04 3.15
C SER A 45 -2.07 4.18 3.60
N ALA A 46 -1.49 5.38 3.52
CA ALA A 46 -0.14 5.67 3.99
C ALA A 46 -0.02 5.49 5.52
N ALA A 47 -0.98 6.00 6.29
CA ALA A 47 -1.02 5.85 7.75
C ALA A 47 -1.18 4.37 8.16
N ARG A 48 -2.01 3.60 7.45
CA ARG A 48 -2.15 2.16 7.67
C ARG A 48 -0.85 1.43 7.37
N PHE A 49 -0.21 1.71 6.24
CA PHE A 49 1.06 1.09 5.89
C PHE A 49 2.15 1.38 6.93
N LYS A 50 2.21 2.62 7.43
CA LYS A 50 3.12 3.01 8.52
C LYS A 50 2.84 2.21 9.80
N ALA A 51 1.60 2.13 10.23
CA ALA A 51 1.22 1.39 11.43
C ALA A 51 1.56 -0.11 11.33
N GLU A 52 1.29 -0.74 10.17
CA GLU A 52 1.61 -2.15 9.97
C GLU A 52 3.13 -2.40 9.85
N SER A 53 3.89 -1.42 9.34
CA SER A 53 5.36 -1.51 9.28
C SER A 53 5.98 -1.39 10.68
N ASP A 54 5.46 -0.53 11.55
CA ASP A 54 5.87 -0.44 12.96
C ASP A 54 5.58 -1.74 13.70
N ASN A 55 4.39 -2.30 13.49
CA ASN A 55 3.99 -3.58 14.09
C ASN A 55 4.92 -4.71 13.64
N LEU A 56 5.35 -4.71 12.37
CA LEU A 56 6.28 -5.70 11.84
C LEU A 56 7.68 -5.56 12.47
N ALA A 57 8.18 -4.34 12.59
CA ALA A 57 9.46 -4.08 13.27
C ALA A 57 9.39 -4.54 14.75
N LEU A 58 8.31 -4.22 15.45
CA LEU A 58 8.07 -4.68 16.82
C LEU A 58 7.96 -6.22 16.91
N ALA A 59 7.30 -6.87 15.94
CA ALA A 59 7.20 -8.32 15.91
C ALA A 59 8.59 -8.99 15.74
N PHE A 60 9.45 -8.44 14.88
CA PHE A 60 10.84 -8.91 14.75
C PHE A 60 11.64 -8.66 16.03
N SER A 61 11.50 -7.50 16.69
CA SER A 61 12.15 -7.24 17.99
C SER A 61 11.77 -8.30 19.03
N ARG A 62 10.48 -8.54 19.20
CA ARG A 62 9.97 -9.55 20.14
C ARG A 62 10.44 -10.97 19.82
N TYR A 63 10.44 -11.34 18.54
CA TYR A 63 10.97 -12.63 18.10
C TYR A 63 12.43 -12.78 18.45
N CYS A 64 13.23 -11.76 18.23
CA CYS A 64 14.67 -11.79 18.47
C CYS A 64 15.05 -11.76 19.95
N GLU A 65 14.18 -11.25 20.84
CA GLU A 65 14.36 -11.21 22.29
C GLU A 65 13.90 -12.49 23.00
N GLN A 66 13.02 -13.27 22.38
CA GLN A 66 12.37 -14.42 23.03
C GLN A 66 13.06 -15.75 22.69
N ALA A 67 12.99 -16.68 23.67
CA ALA A 67 13.47 -18.06 23.48
C ALA A 67 12.47 -18.94 22.68
N ASP A 68 11.21 -18.55 22.58
CA ASP A 68 10.17 -19.23 21.80
C ASP A 68 10.04 -18.54 20.44
N LEU A 69 10.49 -19.27 19.41
CA LEU A 69 10.72 -18.74 18.06
C LEU A 69 9.57 -19.13 17.12
N ASP A 70 8.33 -18.72 17.46
CA ASP A 70 7.17 -18.87 16.60
C ASP A 70 7.22 -17.89 15.42
N THR A 71 7.54 -18.41 14.23
CA THR A 71 7.60 -17.61 12.99
C THR A 71 6.24 -17.29 12.40
N ASP A 72 5.15 -17.95 12.83
CA ASP A 72 3.83 -17.76 12.19
C ASP A 72 3.22 -16.39 12.52
N LYS A 73 3.52 -15.86 13.69
CA LYS A 73 3.17 -14.48 14.05
C LYS A 73 3.90 -13.46 13.16
N LEU A 74 5.20 -13.68 12.90
CA LEU A 74 5.97 -12.84 11.99
C LEU A 74 5.42 -12.89 10.57
N LYS A 75 5.10 -14.07 10.06
CA LYS A 75 4.51 -14.26 8.73
C LYS A 75 3.15 -13.56 8.63
N THR A 76 2.30 -13.71 9.66
CA THR A 76 1.00 -13.03 9.72
C THR A 76 1.17 -11.52 9.66
N GLN A 77 2.07 -10.95 10.47
CA GLN A 77 2.31 -9.51 10.48
C GLN A 77 2.93 -9.02 9.16
N TRP A 78 3.83 -9.81 8.56
CA TRP A 78 4.37 -9.50 7.23
C TRP A 78 3.26 -9.43 6.17
N HIS A 79 2.28 -10.36 6.19
CA HIS A 79 1.13 -10.33 5.29
C HIS A 79 0.25 -9.10 5.48
N GLN A 80 0.01 -8.69 6.74
CA GLN A 80 -0.74 -7.48 7.04
C GLN A 80 -0.04 -6.23 6.49
N THR A 81 1.28 -6.16 6.67
CA THR A 81 2.11 -5.06 6.16
C THR A 81 2.13 -5.05 4.62
N MET A 82 2.28 -6.23 3.99
CA MET A 82 2.24 -6.37 2.54
C MET A 82 0.89 -5.95 1.97
N THR A 83 -0.22 -6.38 2.59
CA THR A 83 -1.57 -5.99 2.18
C THR A 83 -1.79 -4.47 2.31
N ALA A 84 -1.28 -3.85 3.37
CA ALA A 84 -1.35 -2.40 3.52
C ALA A 84 -0.56 -1.66 2.44
N TRP A 85 0.61 -2.18 2.04
CA TRP A 85 1.40 -1.64 0.94
C TRP A 85 0.68 -1.71 -0.41
N MET A 86 -0.16 -2.72 -0.65
CA MET A 86 -0.86 -2.90 -1.94
C MET A 86 -1.75 -1.71 -2.32
N ALA A 87 -2.24 -0.93 -1.37
CA ALA A 87 -3.03 0.27 -1.65
C ALA A 87 -2.21 1.40 -2.29
N LEU A 88 -0.90 1.44 -2.03
CA LEU A 88 0.04 2.47 -2.51
C LEU A 88 0.94 1.98 -3.65
N GLN A 89 1.01 0.66 -3.84
CA GLN A 89 1.91 0.06 -4.80
C GLN A 89 1.52 0.42 -6.25
N GLY A 90 2.50 0.75 -7.05
CA GLY A 90 2.31 1.07 -8.47
C GLY A 90 1.83 2.50 -8.72
N GLN A 91 1.71 3.33 -7.69
CA GLN A 91 1.45 4.76 -7.86
C GLN A 91 2.66 5.47 -8.45
N GLU A 92 2.39 6.34 -9.43
CA GLU A 92 3.37 7.28 -10.00
C GLU A 92 2.86 8.73 -9.86
N ARG A 93 1.74 8.93 -9.15
CA ARG A 93 1.11 10.21 -8.84
C ARG A 93 0.97 10.39 -7.33
N GLY A 94 1.22 11.61 -6.86
CA GLY A 94 1.19 11.92 -5.43
C GLY A 94 2.44 12.64 -4.96
N PRO A 95 2.74 12.66 -3.65
CA PRO A 95 3.92 13.34 -3.12
C PRO A 95 5.23 12.67 -3.58
N ALA A 96 6.11 13.44 -4.21
CA ALA A 96 7.39 12.91 -4.74
C ALA A 96 8.20 12.14 -3.68
N ALA A 97 8.28 12.66 -2.45
CA ALA A 97 9.00 12.03 -1.36
C ALA A 97 8.42 10.66 -0.95
N ALA A 98 7.11 10.41 -1.16
CA ALA A 98 6.50 9.09 -0.98
C ALA A 98 6.85 8.16 -2.14
N LEU A 99 6.74 8.64 -3.37
CA LEU A 99 6.99 7.86 -4.59
C LEU A 99 8.45 7.36 -4.66
N GLU A 100 9.40 8.17 -4.24
CA GLU A 100 10.83 7.83 -4.17
C GLU A 100 11.13 6.62 -3.26
N GLN A 101 10.22 6.28 -2.32
CA GLN A 101 10.41 5.14 -1.42
C GLN A 101 9.97 3.80 -2.01
N SER A 102 9.29 3.76 -3.15
CA SER A 102 8.68 2.54 -3.71
C SER A 102 9.66 1.37 -3.81
N TRP A 103 10.86 1.60 -4.36
CA TRP A 103 11.90 0.58 -4.50
C TRP A 103 12.53 0.16 -3.16
N ASN A 104 12.58 1.05 -2.18
CA ASN A 104 13.07 0.76 -0.83
C ASN A 104 12.07 -0.09 -0.03
N VAL A 105 10.76 0.08 -0.30
CA VAL A 105 9.69 -0.73 0.29
C VAL A 105 9.62 -2.11 -0.34
N GLN A 106 9.68 -2.17 -1.69
CA GLN A 106 9.57 -3.45 -2.38
C GLN A 106 10.31 -3.44 -3.71
N PHE A 107 11.36 -4.25 -3.79
CA PHE A 107 12.09 -4.51 -5.02
C PHE A 107 11.39 -5.61 -5.82
N TRP A 108 10.63 -5.21 -6.84
CA TRP A 108 10.00 -6.11 -7.80
C TRP A 108 9.87 -5.39 -9.16
N PRO A 109 10.11 -6.06 -10.32
CA PRO A 109 10.39 -7.50 -10.48
C PRO A 109 11.86 -7.89 -10.24
N ASP A 110 12.09 -9.00 -9.55
CA ASP A 110 13.43 -9.58 -9.36
C ASP A 110 13.73 -10.69 -10.38
N LYS A 111 13.97 -10.29 -11.62
CA LYS A 111 14.15 -11.19 -12.77
C LYS A 111 15.30 -12.22 -12.62
N LYS A 112 16.26 -11.96 -11.73
CA LYS A 112 17.51 -12.75 -11.58
C LYS A 112 17.70 -13.33 -10.18
N ASN A 113 16.66 -13.33 -9.36
CA ASN A 113 16.76 -13.70 -7.94
C ASN A 113 17.91 -12.96 -7.23
N THR A 114 17.99 -11.64 -7.46
CA THR A 114 19.04 -10.79 -6.89
C THR A 114 18.86 -10.66 -5.39
N THR A 115 17.62 -10.53 -4.92
CA THR A 115 17.27 -10.54 -3.49
C THR A 115 17.80 -11.80 -2.82
N GLY A 116 17.53 -13.00 -3.37
CA GLY A 116 17.99 -14.24 -2.77
C GLY A 116 19.50 -14.35 -2.64
N ARG A 117 20.25 -13.93 -3.70
CA ARG A 117 21.72 -13.94 -3.65
C ARG A 117 22.29 -12.92 -2.67
N LYS A 118 21.75 -11.69 -2.68
CA LYS A 118 22.24 -10.60 -1.83
C LYS A 118 21.88 -10.81 -0.37
N MET A 119 20.67 -11.32 -0.08
CA MET A 119 20.28 -11.68 1.28
C MET A 119 21.13 -12.82 1.85
N ALA A 120 21.37 -13.89 1.07
CA ALA A 120 22.28 -14.96 1.50
C ALA A 120 23.67 -14.42 1.84
N SER A 121 24.20 -13.47 1.06
CA SER A 121 25.49 -12.82 1.36
C SER A 121 25.44 -11.92 2.59
N LEU A 122 24.33 -11.20 2.80
CA LEU A 122 24.17 -10.27 3.92
C LEU A 122 24.14 -11.00 5.26
N VAL A 123 23.33 -12.07 5.37
CA VAL A 123 23.14 -12.81 6.63
C VAL A 123 24.38 -13.63 7.05
N HIS A 124 25.31 -13.86 6.14
CA HIS A 124 26.59 -14.52 6.47
C HIS A 124 27.65 -13.55 6.99
N GLN A 125 27.39 -12.24 7.00
CA GLN A 125 28.29 -11.28 7.63
C GLN A 125 28.03 -11.29 9.14
N ASP A 126 29.03 -11.65 9.92
CA ASP A 126 28.94 -11.69 11.39
C ASP A 126 29.00 -10.27 11.97
N ARG A 127 27.91 -9.53 11.78
CA ARG A 127 27.74 -8.17 12.28
C ARG A 127 26.28 -7.80 12.45
N GLU A 128 26.00 -6.93 13.38
CA GLU A 128 24.70 -6.28 13.52
C GLU A 128 24.55 -5.17 12.45
N TRP A 129 23.35 -5.09 11.88
CA TRP A 129 22.98 -4.08 10.90
C TRP A 129 21.97 -3.11 11.50
N THR A 130 22.31 -1.83 11.53
CA THR A 130 21.31 -0.79 11.88
C THR A 130 20.43 -0.44 10.69
N ALA A 131 19.29 0.22 10.94
CA ALA A 131 18.39 0.67 9.89
C ALA A 131 19.10 1.61 8.89
N GLU A 132 19.92 2.54 9.39
CA GLU A 132 20.70 3.47 8.56
C GLU A 132 21.71 2.74 7.67
N GLN A 133 22.35 1.69 8.19
CA GLN A 133 23.29 0.89 7.41
C GLN A 133 22.58 0.07 6.34
N ILE A 134 21.39 -0.46 6.64
CA ILE A 134 20.55 -1.14 5.65
C ILE A 134 20.08 -0.14 4.57
N ALA A 135 19.69 1.07 4.95
CA ALA A 135 19.28 2.12 4.00
C ALA A 135 20.38 2.47 2.97
N GLN A 136 21.65 2.23 3.30
CA GLN A 136 22.80 2.45 2.39
C GLN A 136 23.09 1.21 1.51
N GLN A 137 22.39 0.10 1.72
CA GLN A 137 22.55 -1.10 0.91
C GLN A 137 21.68 -1.06 -0.35
N SER A 138 21.89 -2.00 -1.23
CA SER A 138 21.03 -2.21 -2.40
C SER A 138 19.59 -2.40 -1.96
N VAL A 139 18.63 -1.84 -2.69
CA VAL A 139 17.18 -2.04 -2.48
C VAL A 139 16.76 -3.53 -2.45
N THR A 140 17.58 -4.41 -3.02
CA THR A 140 17.34 -5.86 -3.03
C THR A 140 17.48 -6.53 -1.66
N VAL A 141 18.08 -5.86 -0.67
CA VAL A 141 18.19 -6.33 0.72
C VAL A 141 17.42 -5.42 1.68
N GLN A 142 16.48 -4.64 1.16
CA GLN A 142 15.60 -3.75 1.91
C GLN A 142 14.14 -4.21 1.79
N GLY A 143 13.32 -3.70 2.69
CA GLY A 143 11.88 -3.74 2.60
C GLY A 143 11.25 -5.13 2.63
N LEU A 144 10.04 -5.21 2.07
CA LEU A 144 9.16 -6.38 2.14
C LEU A 144 9.73 -7.62 1.45
N GLY A 145 10.46 -7.45 0.32
CA GLY A 145 11.05 -8.58 -0.39
C GLY A 145 12.22 -9.24 0.36
N ALA A 146 13.04 -8.45 1.07
CA ALA A 146 14.10 -8.96 1.92
C ALA A 146 13.54 -9.68 3.15
N LEU A 147 12.48 -9.14 3.77
CA LEU A 147 11.78 -9.79 4.90
C LEU A 147 11.03 -11.05 4.45
N GLU A 148 10.44 -11.07 3.25
CA GLU A 148 9.88 -12.29 2.66
C GLU A 148 10.95 -13.39 2.54
N TRP A 149 12.13 -13.03 2.01
CA TRP A 149 13.24 -13.99 1.94
C TRP A 149 13.61 -14.50 3.33
N MET A 150 13.69 -13.62 4.31
CA MET A 150 14.03 -14.01 5.70
C MET A 150 13.01 -14.99 6.28
N LEU A 151 11.72 -14.81 5.99
CA LEU A 151 10.63 -15.61 6.57
C LEU A 151 10.37 -16.94 5.84
N TYR A 152 10.62 -17.01 4.53
CA TYR A 152 10.13 -18.11 3.69
C TYR A 152 11.20 -18.82 2.86
N ASP A 153 12.37 -18.21 2.63
CA ASP A 153 13.40 -18.88 1.81
C ASP A 153 14.06 -20.01 2.61
N PRO A 154 14.20 -21.22 2.03
CA PRO A 154 14.84 -22.36 2.72
C PRO A 154 16.31 -22.11 3.08
N LYS A 155 16.95 -21.12 2.49
CA LYS A 155 18.32 -20.70 2.81
C LYS A 155 18.38 -19.66 3.93
N SER A 156 17.24 -19.18 4.41
CA SER A 156 17.20 -18.24 5.53
C SER A 156 17.66 -18.92 6.82
N PRO A 157 18.53 -18.29 7.60
CA PRO A 157 18.94 -18.80 8.90
C PRO A 157 17.92 -18.52 10.01
N LEU A 158 16.75 -17.98 9.73
CA LEU A 158 15.81 -17.51 10.76
C LEU A 158 15.44 -18.58 11.78
N THR A 159 15.22 -19.82 11.33
CA THR A 159 14.88 -20.95 12.22
C THR A 159 16.09 -21.76 12.68
N SER A 160 17.14 -21.84 11.86
CA SER A 160 18.33 -22.69 12.14
C SER A 160 19.41 -21.97 12.95
N ALA A 161 19.54 -20.67 12.79
CA ALA A 161 20.50 -19.82 13.49
C ALA A 161 19.86 -18.42 13.78
N PRO A 162 18.83 -18.36 14.65
CA PRO A 162 18.04 -17.14 14.86
C PRO A 162 18.88 -15.93 15.25
N LYS A 163 19.90 -16.11 16.07
CA LYS A 163 20.79 -15.02 16.50
C LYS A 163 21.45 -14.34 15.30
N SER A 164 21.98 -15.12 14.36
CA SER A 164 22.61 -14.59 13.14
C SER A 164 21.57 -13.91 12.23
N ALA A 165 20.38 -14.48 12.08
CA ALA A 165 19.29 -13.88 11.32
C ALA A 165 18.85 -12.54 11.91
N CYS A 166 18.73 -12.47 13.24
CA CYS A 166 18.30 -11.26 13.94
C CYS A 166 19.29 -10.10 13.79
N GLN A 167 20.57 -10.36 13.60
CA GLN A 167 21.57 -9.31 13.34
C GLN A 167 21.23 -8.46 12.11
N SER A 168 20.53 -9.01 11.13
CA SER A 168 20.09 -8.28 9.94
C SER A 168 18.60 -8.00 9.91
N ALA A 169 17.76 -8.91 10.41
CA ALA A 169 16.31 -8.79 10.36
C ALA A 169 15.79 -7.53 11.09
N LEU A 170 16.39 -7.21 12.25
CA LEU A 170 16.06 -6.01 13.02
C LEU A 170 16.34 -4.72 12.21
N GLY A 171 17.51 -4.61 11.61
CA GLY A 171 17.85 -3.45 10.79
C GLY A 171 16.95 -3.32 9.55
N ILE A 172 16.61 -4.44 8.89
CA ILE A 172 15.75 -4.44 7.70
C ILE A 172 14.32 -4.04 8.05
N SER A 173 13.76 -4.59 9.13
CA SER A 173 12.38 -4.28 9.56
C SER A 173 12.26 -2.84 10.07
N GLN A 174 13.24 -2.33 10.80
CA GLN A 174 13.26 -0.95 11.24
C GLN A 174 13.42 0.01 10.06
N ASN A 175 14.33 -0.27 9.10
CA ASN A 175 14.44 0.54 7.89
C ASN A 175 13.12 0.60 7.10
N LEU A 176 12.35 -0.49 7.04
CA LEU A 176 11.03 -0.48 6.41
C LEU A 176 10.08 0.45 7.16
N ALA A 177 10.04 0.40 8.50
CA ALA A 177 9.22 1.29 9.32
C ALA A 177 9.61 2.77 9.12
N ASP A 178 10.91 3.08 9.02
CA ASP A 178 11.41 4.42 8.73
C ASP A 178 10.96 4.91 7.34
N LYS A 179 10.98 4.04 6.32
CA LYS A 179 10.47 4.37 4.97
C LYS A 179 8.97 4.60 4.96
N ALA A 180 8.22 3.79 5.69
CA ALA A 180 6.78 3.96 5.84
C ALA A 180 6.42 5.28 6.56
N ALA A 181 7.20 5.69 7.56
CA ALA A 181 7.06 6.98 8.21
C ALA A 181 7.33 8.16 7.26
N LEU A 182 8.33 8.05 6.37
CA LEU A 182 8.57 9.07 5.32
C LEU A 182 7.39 9.17 4.35
N ILE A 183 6.81 8.02 3.95
CA ILE A 183 5.63 7.98 3.07
C ILE A 183 4.43 8.65 3.75
N GLU A 184 4.10 8.28 4.99
CA GLU A 184 3.00 8.90 5.74
C GLU A 184 3.21 10.40 5.92
N SER A 185 4.42 10.82 6.29
CA SER A 185 4.76 12.23 6.45
C SER A 185 4.58 13.03 5.16
N ALA A 186 4.93 12.44 4.01
CA ALA A 186 4.74 13.09 2.71
C ALA A 186 3.25 13.28 2.37
N TRP A 187 2.38 12.38 2.82
CA TRP A 187 0.93 12.46 2.62
C TRP A 187 0.19 13.34 3.64
N GLN A 188 0.85 13.99 4.60
CA GLN A 188 0.18 14.85 5.58
C GLN A 188 -0.50 16.08 4.97
N GLN A 189 -0.15 16.43 3.74
CA GLN A 189 -0.81 17.50 3.01
C GLN A 189 -1.32 16.98 1.67
N ASN A 190 -2.52 17.42 1.29
CA ASN A 190 -3.07 17.11 -0.02
C ASN A 190 -2.18 17.73 -1.13
N PRO A 191 -1.47 16.90 -1.93
CA PRO A 191 -0.56 17.41 -2.97
C PRO A 191 -1.31 18.06 -4.15
N TRP A 192 -2.59 17.78 -4.28
CA TRP A 192 -3.42 18.19 -5.40
C TRP A 192 -4.30 19.42 -5.13
N LYS A 193 -4.29 19.93 -3.91
CA LYS A 193 -5.19 21.00 -3.44
C LYS A 193 -5.10 22.34 -4.20
N THR A 194 -4.06 22.53 -5.00
CA THR A 194 -3.82 23.76 -5.79
C THR A 194 -3.99 23.54 -7.29
N MET A 195 -4.33 22.34 -7.71
CA MET A 195 -4.59 22.03 -9.12
C MET A 195 -5.96 22.59 -9.54
N ASP A 196 -6.10 23.01 -10.80
CA ASP A 196 -7.42 23.22 -11.37
C ASP A 196 -8.11 21.89 -11.67
N ASP A 197 -9.41 21.91 -11.92
CA ASP A 197 -10.22 20.71 -12.10
C ASP A 197 -9.73 19.84 -13.26
N ALA A 198 -9.32 20.43 -14.39
CA ALA A 198 -8.86 19.69 -15.56
C ALA A 198 -7.50 19.00 -15.31
N THR A 199 -6.59 19.70 -14.64
CA THR A 199 -5.30 19.14 -14.22
C THR A 199 -5.51 18.00 -13.21
N TRP A 200 -6.41 18.20 -12.24
CA TRP A 200 -6.75 17.15 -11.28
C TRP A 200 -7.38 15.93 -11.95
N GLU A 201 -8.31 16.09 -12.88
CA GLU A 201 -8.91 14.96 -13.60
C GLU A 201 -7.85 14.14 -14.33
N SER A 202 -6.92 14.80 -15.01
CA SER A 202 -5.80 14.14 -15.68
C SER A 202 -4.90 13.39 -14.70
N GLU A 203 -4.58 14.02 -13.57
CA GLU A 203 -3.77 13.41 -12.50
C GLU A 203 -4.46 12.18 -11.89
N TYR A 204 -5.77 12.27 -11.65
CA TYR A 204 -6.55 11.19 -11.04
C TYR A 204 -6.72 9.99 -11.96
N VAL A 205 -7.03 10.21 -13.24
CA VAL A 205 -7.10 9.11 -14.22
C VAL A 205 -5.73 8.46 -14.38
N ALA A 206 -4.65 9.26 -14.39
CA ALA A 206 -3.29 8.72 -14.45
C ALA A 206 -2.91 7.93 -13.19
N LEU A 207 -3.35 8.35 -12.00
CA LEU A 207 -3.15 7.60 -10.74
C LEU A 207 -3.73 6.19 -10.84
N LEU A 208 -5.01 6.06 -11.23
CA LEU A 208 -5.68 4.78 -11.41
C LEU A 208 -5.03 3.93 -12.50
N SER A 209 -4.64 4.57 -13.63
CA SER A 209 -4.02 3.90 -14.77
C SER A 209 -2.66 3.30 -14.40
N ASN A 210 -1.81 4.04 -13.68
CA ASN A 210 -0.49 3.57 -13.29
C ASN A 210 -0.57 2.37 -12.34
N GLN A 211 -1.48 2.41 -11.35
CA GLN A 211 -1.71 1.27 -10.46
C GLN A 211 -2.23 0.05 -11.21
N LEU A 212 -3.16 0.25 -12.16
CA LEU A 212 -3.71 -0.84 -12.97
C LEU A 212 -2.62 -1.48 -13.86
N GLU A 213 -1.79 -0.69 -14.52
CA GLU A 213 -0.69 -1.19 -15.36
C GLU A 213 0.35 -1.93 -14.52
N HIS A 214 0.67 -1.43 -13.32
CA HIS A 214 1.52 -2.15 -12.40
C HIS A 214 0.91 -3.49 -12.00
N ALA A 215 -0.38 -3.53 -11.64
CA ALA A 215 -1.11 -4.75 -11.30
C ALA A 215 -1.15 -5.73 -12.48
N MET A 216 -1.38 -5.26 -13.71
CA MET A 216 -1.31 -6.07 -14.91
C MET A 216 0.09 -6.65 -15.14
N SER A 217 1.15 -5.88 -14.90
CA SER A 217 2.54 -6.34 -14.99
C SER A 217 2.84 -7.49 -14.03
N LYS A 218 2.19 -7.51 -12.84
CA LYS A 218 2.31 -8.61 -11.86
C LYS A 218 1.75 -9.94 -12.39
N MET A 219 0.87 -9.89 -13.38
CA MET A 219 0.33 -11.08 -14.06
C MET A 219 1.07 -11.38 -15.36
N THR A 220 1.33 -10.39 -16.21
CA THR A 220 1.95 -10.64 -17.54
C THR A 220 3.35 -11.20 -17.44
N ARG A 221 4.16 -10.75 -16.47
CA ARG A 221 5.53 -11.25 -16.31
C ARG A 221 5.61 -12.74 -16.00
N PRO A 222 4.85 -13.30 -15.03
CA PRO A 222 4.84 -14.73 -14.78
C PRO A 222 4.00 -15.54 -15.78
N LEU A 223 2.91 -15.00 -16.34
CA LEU A 223 2.17 -15.65 -17.43
C LEU A 223 3.05 -15.84 -18.68
N ALA A 224 3.88 -14.87 -18.98
CA ALA A 224 4.82 -14.87 -20.10
C ALA A 224 4.17 -15.31 -21.45
N ASN A 225 4.75 -16.24 -22.17
CA ASN A 225 4.15 -16.77 -23.39
C ASN A 225 3.21 -17.94 -23.06
N VAL A 226 2.15 -18.09 -23.87
CA VAL A 226 1.19 -19.20 -23.72
C VAL A 226 1.93 -20.54 -23.71
N GLY A 227 1.69 -21.35 -22.68
CA GLY A 227 2.34 -22.64 -22.48
C GLY A 227 3.78 -22.60 -21.98
N GLN A 228 4.33 -21.43 -21.71
CA GLN A 228 5.70 -21.25 -21.19
C GLN A 228 5.72 -20.24 -20.01
N PRO A 229 4.96 -20.49 -18.94
CA PRO A 229 4.92 -19.60 -17.79
C PRO A 229 6.28 -19.52 -17.08
N ARG A 230 6.46 -18.41 -16.37
CA ARG A 230 7.66 -18.14 -15.55
C ARG A 230 7.26 -17.91 -14.09
N PRO A 231 6.89 -18.95 -13.34
CA PRO A 231 6.30 -18.79 -12.00
C PRO A 231 7.17 -17.99 -11.02
N TYR A 232 8.49 -18.10 -11.11
CA TYR A 232 9.43 -17.35 -10.27
C TYR A 232 9.44 -15.82 -10.53
N PHE A 233 8.72 -15.35 -11.54
CA PHE A 233 8.52 -13.91 -11.75
C PHE A 233 7.28 -13.39 -11.02
N SER A 234 6.50 -14.28 -10.38
CA SER A 234 5.39 -13.86 -9.52
C SER A 234 5.92 -13.03 -8.36
N GLU A 235 5.22 -11.94 -8.05
CA GLU A 235 5.46 -11.22 -6.81
C GLU A 235 5.22 -12.16 -5.63
N SER A 236 6.01 -12.02 -4.56
CA SER A 236 5.80 -12.82 -3.34
C SER A 236 5.68 -14.34 -3.60
N TRP A 237 6.51 -14.85 -4.52
CA TRP A 237 6.49 -16.27 -4.89
C TRP A 237 6.95 -17.19 -3.76
N ARG A 238 7.78 -16.69 -2.82
CA ARG A 238 8.27 -17.45 -1.67
C ARG A 238 7.17 -17.65 -0.62
N SER A 239 6.45 -16.60 -0.31
CA SER A 239 5.30 -16.63 0.61
C SER A 239 4.05 -17.24 -0.01
N LYS A 240 4.03 -17.40 -1.35
CA LYS A 240 2.89 -17.92 -2.12
C LYS A 240 1.61 -17.09 -1.95
N THR A 241 1.74 -15.75 -1.95
CA THR A 241 0.61 -14.83 -1.70
C THR A 241 0.37 -13.84 -2.82
N SER A 242 0.93 -14.07 -3.98
CA SER A 242 0.85 -13.16 -5.13
C SER A 242 -0.59 -12.79 -5.52
N MET A 243 -1.52 -13.75 -5.50
CA MET A 243 -2.92 -13.47 -5.85
C MET A 243 -3.67 -12.75 -4.73
N LEU A 244 -3.34 -12.99 -3.46
CA LEU A 244 -3.89 -12.21 -2.34
C LEU A 244 -3.45 -10.75 -2.42
N ASN A 245 -2.17 -10.52 -2.66
CA ASN A 245 -1.61 -9.18 -2.82
C ASN A 245 -2.27 -8.44 -4.00
N LEU A 246 -2.38 -9.11 -5.14
CA LEU A 246 -2.98 -8.52 -6.33
C LEU A 246 -4.48 -8.22 -6.14
N LYS A 247 -5.21 -9.07 -5.41
CA LYS A 247 -6.61 -8.78 -5.02
C LYS A 247 -6.69 -7.48 -4.22
N ALA A 248 -5.80 -7.31 -3.24
CA ALA A 248 -5.76 -6.09 -2.44
C ALA A 248 -5.43 -4.83 -3.28
N ASN A 249 -4.58 -4.93 -4.32
CA ASN A 249 -4.41 -3.83 -5.28
C ASN A 249 -5.73 -3.48 -5.99
N VAL A 250 -6.46 -4.49 -6.48
CA VAL A 250 -7.74 -4.27 -7.20
C VAL A 250 -8.79 -3.65 -6.29
N GLU A 251 -8.91 -4.13 -5.05
CA GLU A 251 -9.84 -3.58 -4.05
C GLU A 251 -9.50 -2.13 -3.71
N ALA A 252 -8.22 -1.79 -3.60
CA ALA A 252 -7.78 -0.40 -3.37
C ALA A 252 -8.10 0.51 -4.57
N MET A 253 -7.83 0.07 -5.79
CA MET A 253 -8.21 0.80 -7.01
C MET A 253 -9.73 0.98 -7.14
N GLN A 254 -10.52 -0.03 -6.76
CA GLN A 254 -11.99 0.09 -6.70
C GLN A 254 -12.42 1.16 -5.70
N ALA A 255 -11.81 1.19 -4.51
CA ALA A 255 -12.10 2.21 -3.51
C ALA A 255 -11.75 3.62 -4.01
N LEU A 256 -10.60 3.78 -4.68
CA LEU A 256 -10.20 5.04 -5.32
C LEU A 256 -11.21 5.46 -6.39
N TYR A 257 -11.63 4.57 -7.28
CA TYR A 257 -12.64 4.85 -8.29
C TYR A 257 -13.96 5.35 -7.67
N LEU A 258 -14.44 4.66 -6.65
CA LEU A 258 -15.68 4.98 -5.95
C LEU A 258 -15.59 6.25 -5.11
N ALA A 259 -14.39 6.68 -4.72
CA ALA A 259 -14.20 7.88 -3.90
C ALA A 259 -14.62 9.17 -4.61
N SER A 260 -14.46 9.23 -5.94
CA SER A 260 -14.78 10.45 -6.68
C SER A 260 -15.18 10.18 -8.15
N LEU A 261 -14.48 9.33 -8.90
CA LEU A 261 -14.65 9.23 -10.35
C LEU A 261 -16.02 8.67 -10.76
N ASP A 262 -16.59 7.72 -10.03
CA ASP A 262 -17.96 7.23 -10.24
C ASP A 262 -18.98 8.40 -10.15
N GLY A 263 -18.86 9.24 -9.13
CA GLY A 263 -19.72 10.43 -8.95
C GLY A 263 -19.54 11.44 -10.08
N GLN A 264 -18.31 11.77 -10.44
CA GLN A 264 -18.00 12.73 -11.52
C GLN A 264 -18.57 12.28 -12.87
N LEU A 265 -18.51 10.99 -13.20
CA LEU A 265 -19.12 10.46 -14.42
C LEU A 265 -20.64 10.61 -14.40
N ARG A 266 -21.30 10.34 -13.27
CA ARG A 266 -22.75 10.48 -13.11
C ARG A 266 -23.21 11.92 -13.21
N GLU A 267 -22.50 12.87 -12.62
CA GLU A 267 -22.76 14.31 -12.71
C GLU A 267 -22.69 14.84 -14.15
N ARG A 268 -21.87 14.19 -14.98
CA ARG A 268 -21.75 14.50 -16.43
C ARG A 268 -22.74 13.72 -17.31
N ASN A 269 -23.74 13.06 -16.71
CA ASN A 269 -24.73 12.21 -17.39
C ASN A 269 -24.12 10.98 -18.09
N LEU A 270 -22.93 10.51 -17.66
CA LEU A 270 -22.25 9.30 -18.16
C LEU A 270 -22.57 8.10 -17.29
N VAL A 271 -23.85 7.93 -16.90
CA VAL A 271 -24.31 6.91 -15.94
C VAL A 271 -24.00 5.49 -16.41
N GLU A 272 -24.23 5.19 -17.70
CA GLU A 272 -23.96 3.86 -18.26
C GLU A 272 -22.47 3.51 -18.19
N LEU A 273 -21.59 4.47 -18.45
CA LEU A 273 -20.14 4.26 -18.34
C LEU A 273 -19.72 4.04 -16.88
N ALA A 274 -20.24 4.83 -15.94
CA ALA A 274 -20.00 4.65 -14.51
C ALA A 274 -20.44 3.26 -14.04
N ASP A 275 -21.62 2.79 -14.45
CA ASP A 275 -22.13 1.45 -14.11
C ASP A 275 -21.28 0.33 -14.70
N ARG A 276 -20.78 0.49 -15.92
CA ARG A 276 -19.89 -0.49 -16.57
C ARG A 276 -18.55 -0.61 -15.83
N VAL A 277 -17.91 0.50 -15.47
CA VAL A 277 -16.65 0.50 -14.71
C VAL A 277 -16.85 -0.12 -13.34
N LYS A 278 -17.91 0.30 -12.62
CA LYS A 278 -18.27 -0.25 -11.31
C LYS A 278 -18.52 -1.76 -11.37
N THR A 279 -19.27 -2.22 -12.38
CA THR A 279 -19.55 -3.64 -12.59
C THR A 279 -18.29 -4.42 -12.92
N GLN A 280 -17.35 -3.84 -13.69
CA GLN A 280 -16.09 -4.50 -14.01
C GLN A 280 -15.20 -4.70 -12.78
N TYR A 281 -15.11 -3.71 -11.88
CA TYR A 281 -14.44 -3.88 -10.58
C TYR A 281 -15.11 -4.95 -9.73
N ALA A 282 -16.43 -4.94 -9.63
CA ALA A 282 -17.16 -5.97 -8.88
C ALA A 282 -16.91 -7.38 -9.45
N ASN A 283 -16.98 -7.55 -10.77
CA ASN A 283 -16.67 -8.81 -11.44
C ASN A 283 -15.25 -9.30 -11.17
N LEU A 284 -14.27 -8.40 -11.14
CA LEU A 284 -12.89 -8.74 -10.80
C LEU A 284 -12.80 -9.31 -9.38
N VAL A 285 -13.39 -8.62 -8.40
CA VAL A 285 -13.30 -8.99 -6.97
C VAL A 285 -14.09 -10.26 -6.68
N ASP A 286 -15.35 -10.35 -7.18
CA ASP A 286 -16.28 -11.45 -6.88
C ASP A 286 -15.84 -12.78 -7.51
N THR A 287 -15.14 -12.72 -8.63
CA THR A 287 -14.66 -13.92 -9.35
C THR A 287 -13.17 -14.15 -9.14
N TRP A 288 -12.57 -13.56 -8.09
CA TRP A 288 -11.15 -13.74 -7.81
C TRP A 288 -10.84 -15.19 -7.45
N PRO A 289 -9.77 -15.80 -8.01
CA PRO A 289 -9.40 -17.18 -7.71
C PRO A 289 -9.19 -17.41 -6.21
N ALA A 290 -9.64 -18.56 -5.70
CA ALA A 290 -9.41 -18.95 -4.31
C ALA A 290 -7.94 -19.32 -4.03
N GLU A 291 -7.17 -19.70 -5.06
CA GLU A 291 -5.75 -20.02 -4.94
C GLU A 291 -4.95 -18.74 -4.66
N PRO A 292 -4.25 -18.62 -3.52
CA PRO A 292 -3.53 -17.42 -3.13
C PRO A 292 -2.23 -17.19 -3.93
N SER A 293 -1.74 -18.21 -4.63
CA SER A 293 -0.41 -18.27 -5.22
C SER A 293 -0.45 -18.33 -6.74
N LEU A 294 -0.09 -17.24 -7.42
CA LEU A 294 0.10 -17.29 -8.86
C LEU A 294 1.23 -18.26 -9.25
N PHE A 295 2.26 -18.40 -8.40
CA PHE A 295 3.31 -19.38 -8.61
C PHE A 295 2.75 -20.82 -8.72
N ASP A 296 1.84 -21.21 -7.81
CA ASP A 296 1.23 -22.54 -7.81
C ASP A 296 0.19 -22.69 -8.93
N MET A 297 -0.62 -21.67 -9.20
CA MET A 297 -1.55 -21.67 -10.35
C MET A 297 -0.83 -21.98 -11.66
N LEU A 298 0.34 -21.40 -11.87
CA LEU A 298 1.11 -21.55 -13.10
C LEU A 298 1.80 -22.93 -13.26
N GLN A 299 1.70 -23.82 -12.28
CA GLN A 299 2.16 -25.20 -12.39
C GLN A 299 1.17 -26.10 -13.15
N THR A 300 -0.09 -25.65 -13.34
CA THR A 300 -1.14 -26.41 -14.01
C THR A 300 -1.75 -25.65 -15.18
N LYS A 301 -2.30 -26.39 -16.16
CA LYS A 301 -3.02 -25.77 -17.29
C LYS A 301 -4.31 -25.08 -16.87
N GLU A 302 -4.96 -25.60 -15.85
CA GLU A 302 -6.20 -25.05 -15.29
C GLU A 302 -5.90 -23.72 -14.58
N GLY A 303 -4.96 -23.73 -13.63
CA GLY A 303 -4.55 -22.50 -12.94
C GLY A 303 -4.00 -21.43 -13.88
N TYR A 304 -3.26 -21.83 -14.94
CA TYR A 304 -2.84 -20.87 -15.97
C TYR A 304 -4.05 -20.20 -16.67
N ARG A 305 -5.09 -20.98 -17.02
CA ARG A 305 -6.30 -20.43 -17.65
C ARG A 305 -7.08 -19.52 -16.70
N ASP A 306 -7.15 -19.87 -15.42
CA ASP A 306 -7.81 -19.04 -14.42
C ASP A 306 -7.07 -17.73 -14.21
N ALA A 307 -5.73 -17.76 -14.12
CA ALA A 307 -4.90 -16.56 -14.06
C ALA A 307 -5.08 -15.69 -15.31
N LEU A 308 -5.05 -16.30 -16.51
CA LEU A 308 -5.27 -15.58 -17.77
C LEU A 308 -6.68 -14.96 -17.84
N SER A 309 -7.70 -15.64 -17.31
CA SER A 309 -9.06 -15.11 -17.23
C SER A 309 -9.13 -13.84 -16.37
N GLN A 310 -8.41 -13.81 -15.23
CA GLN A 310 -8.33 -12.60 -14.41
C GLN A 310 -7.55 -11.48 -15.09
N TYR A 311 -6.44 -11.82 -15.75
CA TYR A 311 -5.71 -10.84 -16.56
C TYR A 311 -6.60 -10.19 -17.63
N ASN A 312 -7.39 -10.97 -18.36
CA ASN A 312 -8.31 -10.43 -19.38
C ASN A 312 -9.35 -9.49 -18.79
N LYS A 313 -9.78 -9.70 -17.54
CA LYS A 313 -10.70 -8.76 -16.86
C LYS A 313 -10.00 -7.46 -16.45
N LEU A 314 -8.72 -7.51 -16.06
CA LEU A 314 -7.91 -6.30 -15.86
C LEU A 314 -7.72 -5.54 -17.16
N ASP A 315 -7.50 -6.23 -18.27
CA ASP A 315 -7.36 -5.63 -19.59
C ASP A 315 -8.67 -4.95 -20.06
N GLN A 316 -9.82 -5.57 -19.79
CA GLN A 316 -11.12 -4.93 -19.99
C GLN A 316 -11.30 -3.68 -19.13
N LEU A 317 -10.86 -3.70 -17.87
CA LEU A 317 -10.88 -2.52 -17.01
C LEU A 317 -9.95 -1.43 -17.56
N LYS A 318 -8.76 -1.79 -18.04
CA LYS A 318 -7.85 -0.86 -18.71
C LYS A 318 -8.53 -0.20 -19.91
N TYR A 319 -9.18 -0.96 -20.76
CA TYR A 319 -9.92 -0.42 -21.89
C TYR A 319 -10.98 0.60 -21.45
N LEU A 320 -11.79 0.26 -20.43
CA LEU A 320 -12.79 1.18 -19.90
C LEU A 320 -12.19 2.48 -19.38
N LEU A 321 -11.08 2.42 -18.65
CA LEU A 321 -10.43 3.61 -18.09
C LEU A 321 -9.71 4.45 -19.14
N HIS A 322 -8.99 3.81 -20.07
CA HIS A 322 -8.13 4.53 -21.03
C HIS A 322 -8.90 5.00 -22.26
N GLU A 323 -9.77 4.15 -22.82
CA GLU A 323 -10.42 4.42 -24.11
C GLU A 323 -11.82 5.06 -23.95
N GLU A 324 -12.47 4.85 -22.81
CA GLU A 324 -13.81 5.40 -22.62
C GLU A 324 -13.84 6.52 -21.56
N VAL A 325 -13.32 6.28 -20.35
CA VAL A 325 -13.35 7.29 -19.29
C VAL A 325 -12.44 8.46 -19.63
N ALA A 326 -11.17 8.21 -20.00
CA ALA A 326 -10.24 9.29 -20.34
C ALA A 326 -10.75 10.13 -21.52
N VAL A 327 -11.28 9.49 -22.57
CA VAL A 327 -11.86 10.19 -23.74
C VAL A 327 -13.10 11.00 -23.33
N ALA A 328 -14.00 10.44 -22.52
CA ALA A 328 -15.21 11.13 -22.08
C ALA A 328 -14.93 12.35 -21.17
N LEU A 329 -13.81 12.32 -20.45
CA LEU A 329 -13.32 13.43 -19.62
C LEU A 329 -12.40 14.39 -20.40
N GLY A 330 -12.03 14.09 -21.63
CA GLY A 330 -11.07 14.88 -22.40
C GLY A 330 -9.63 14.77 -21.88
N VAL A 331 -9.32 13.72 -21.11
CA VAL A 331 -8.00 13.48 -20.55
C VAL A 331 -7.12 12.78 -21.57
N VAL A 332 -5.91 13.30 -21.79
CA VAL A 332 -4.88 12.65 -22.59
C VAL A 332 -3.93 11.92 -21.64
N LEU A 333 -3.99 10.59 -21.67
CA LEU A 333 -3.03 9.77 -20.94
C LEU A 333 -1.69 9.80 -21.71
N GLY A 334 -0.65 10.34 -21.07
CA GLY A 334 0.69 10.29 -21.61
C GLY A 334 1.23 8.85 -21.65
N PHE A 335 2.21 8.58 -22.50
CA PHE A 335 2.93 7.30 -22.48
C PHE A 335 3.64 7.15 -21.14
N ASN A 336 3.44 6.01 -20.48
CA ASN A 336 4.15 5.66 -19.26
C ASN A 336 5.57 5.19 -19.57
N SER A 337 6.46 5.29 -18.58
CA SER A 337 7.84 4.79 -18.67
C SER A 337 7.94 3.27 -18.90
N SER A 338 6.83 2.53 -18.82
CA SER A 338 6.73 1.09 -19.07
C SER A 338 6.43 0.71 -20.53
N ASP A 339 6.09 1.68 -21.40
CA ASP A 339 5.72 1.43 -22.79
C ASP A 339 6.93 1.18 -23.73
N GLY A 340 8.14 1.16 -23.17
CA GLY A 340 9.41 1.07 -23.92
C GLY A 340 10.31 -0.13 -23.62
N ASP A 341 9.90 -1.13 -22.79
CA ASP A 341 10.73 -2.30 -22.41
C ASP A 341 10.18 -3.65 -22.92
#